data_3b2fd3383a646c3320f4fd88d8c30951
#
_entry.id   3b2fd3383a646c3320f4fd88d8c30951
#
_cell.length_a   1.000
_cell.length_b   1.000
_cell.length_c   1.000
_cell.angle_alpha   90.00
_cell.angle_beta   90.00
_cell.angle_gamma   90.00
#
_symmetry.space_group_name_H-M   'P 1'
#
loop_
_entity.id
_entity.type
_entity.pdbx_description
1 polymer ?
#
loop_
_entity_poly.entity_id
_entity_poly.type
_entity_poly.pdbx_seq_one_letter_code
_entity_poly.pdbx_strand_id
1 'polypeptide(L)'
;MHISDAISGEVTDSEIRATIFSFKLMKSPGLDGLHPIFFQKFWNIVGQLVTTHVKNLFKSKKISEDLKDNLICLVPKVAKLETIQQFRPISLRKTIYKAITKILFLRIKPYLDDLIHPFQASLIPSRKASDNFILAKEVIHTMSISNSKKGLMALKIDLEKALDRLEWGFIKHILEFFSFPSDWIKLIMSYITTSSLSVLVNGERLNYFLPSRGIWQGDPLSPYILILCKEYLAHLIHNEVE
;
A
#
# COMPACT_ATOMS: atom_id res chain seq x y z
N MET A 1 4.21 -18.55 -16.12
CA MET A 1 2.94 -17.83 -16.31
C MET A 1 3.24 -16.37 -16.01
N HIS A 2 3.15 -15.48 -17.00
CA HIS A 2 3.46 -14.07 -16.73
C HIS A 2 2.39 -13.48 -15.80
N ILE A 3 2.79 -12.81 -14.74
CA ILE A 3 1.89 -12.12 -13.78
C ILE A 3 0.86 -11.24 -14.53
N SER A 4 1.28 -10.67 -15.65
CA SER A 4 0.49 -9.81 -16.53
C SER A 4 -0.86 -10.43 -16.93
N ASP A 5 -0.88 -11.70 -17.36
CA ASP A 5 -2.08 -12.33 -17.87
C ASP A 5 -3.08 -12.69 -16.75
N ALA A 6 -2.53 -13.08 -15.61
CA ALA A 6 -3.32 -13.52 -14.46
C ALA A 6 -4.06 -12.37 -13.74
N ILE A 7 -3.47 -11.17 -13.71
CA ILE A 7 -4.09 -10.02 -13.01
C ILE A 7 -4.99 -9.18 -13.93
N SER A 8 -4.88 -9.32 -15.26
CA SER A 8 -5.53 -8.43 -16.26
C SER A 8 -7.01 -8.71 -16.48
N GLY A 9 -7.57 -9.79 -15.94
CA GLY A 9 -8.97 -10.14 -16.11
C GLY A 9 -9.96 -9.05 -15.68
N GLU A 10 -11.16 -9.04 -16.27
CA GLU A 10 -12.23 -8.14 -15.85
C GLU A 10 -12.62 -8.36 -14.39
N VAL A 11 -12.99 -7.27 -13.71
CA VAL A 11 -13.44 -7.34 -12.32
C VAL A 11 -14.90 -7.79 -12.29
N THR A 12 -15.18 -8.88 -11.56
CA THR A 12 -16.50 -9.47 -11.45
C THR A 12 -17.33 -8.88 -10.30
N ASP A 13 -18.65 -8.97 -10.37
CA ASP A 13 -19.55 -8.54 -9.31
C ASP A 13 -19.31 -9.33 -8.01
N SER A 14 -19.00 -10.61 -8.13
CA SER A 14 -18.67 -11.47 -6.99
C SER A 14 -17.38 -11.03 -6.29
N GLU A 15 -16.33 -10.65 -7.05
CA GLU A 15 -15.07 -10.13 -6.53
C GLU A 15 -15.27 -8.81 -5.77
N ILE A 16 -16.04 -7.88 -6.36
CA ILE A 16 -16.37 -6.60 -5.74
C ILE A 16 -17.14 -6.82 -4.43
N ARG A 17 -18.20 -7.66 -4.49
CA ARG A 17 -19.00 -7.99 -3.31
C ARG A 17 -18.15 -8.62 -2.22
N ALA A 18 -17.37 -9.66 -2.55
CA ALA A 18 -16.49 -10.33 -1.59
C ALA A 18 -15.50 -9.35 -0.95
N THR A 19 -14.96 -8.41 -1.72
CA THR A 19 -14.05 -7.38 -1.22
C THR A 19 -14.73 -6.45 -0.22
N ILE A 20 -15.91 -5.93 -0.53
CA ILE A 20 -16.70 -5.06 0.38
C ILE A 20 -17.04 -5.81 1.68
N PHE A 21 -17.49 -7.07 1.56
CA PHE A 21 -17.87 -7.89 2.72
C PHE A 21 -16.66 -8.35 3.56
N SER A 22 -15.45 -8.27 3.03
CA SER A 22 -14.21 -8.58 3.76
C SER A 22 -13.72 -7.43 4.65
N PHE A 23 -14.31 -6.24 4.57
CA PHE A 23 -13.97 -5.15 5.48
C PHE A 23 -14.63 -5.34 6.85
N LYS A 24 -13.91 -4.92 7.91
CA LYS A 24 -14.51 -4.80 9.25
C LYS A 24 -15.64 -3.77 9.19
N LEU A 25 -16.78 -4.07 9.83
CA LEU A 25 -17.99 -3.27 9.76
C LEU A 25 -17.79 -1.78 10.05
N MET A 26 -17.04 -1.48 11.10
CA MET A 26 -16.78 -0.11 11.59
C MET A 26 -15.40 0.41 11.19
N LYS A 27 -14.81 -0.09 10.09
CA LYS A 27 -13.57 0.53 9.55
C LYS A 27 -13.85 1.99 9.21
N SER A 28 -12.96 2.89 9.61
CA SER A 28 -13.11 4.34 9.44
C SER A 28 -13.56 4.71 8.01
N PRO A 29 -14.57 5.55 7.86
CA PRO A 29 -15.07 6.00 6.55
C PRO A 29 -14.15 7.06 5.93
N GLY A 30 -14.44 7.47 4.72
CA GLY A 30 -13.91 8.69 4.10
C GLY A 30 -14.75 9.92 4.43
N LEU A 31 -14.62 10.95 3.59
CA LEU A 31 -15.40 12.20 3.71
C LEU A 31 -16.91 12.01 3.57
N ASP A 32 -17.34 10.92 2.93
CA ASP A 32 -18.76 10.56 2.77
C ASP A 32 -19.41 10.03 4.05
N GLY A 33 -18.64 9.77 5.10
CA GLY A 33 -19.12 9.19 6.34
C GLY A 33 -19.63 7.73 6.23
N LEU A 34 -19.51 7.10 5.05
CA LEU A 34 -20.07 5.77 4.79
C LEU A 34 -19.11 4.66 5.21
N HIS A 35 -19.41 4.04 6.34
CA HIS A 35 -18.71 2.86 6.81
C HIS A 35 -19.01 1.62 5.96
N PRO A 36 -18.13 0.59 5.93
CA PRO A 36 -18.42 -0.66 5.23
C PRO A 36 -19.75 -1.33 5.62
N ILE A 37 -20.18 -1.20 6.86
CA ILE A 37 -21.47 -1.73 7.34
C ILE A 37 -22.66 -1.22 6.53
N PHE A 38 -22.63 0.05 6.05
CA PHE A 38 -23.68 0.59 5.20
C PHE A 38 -23.79 -0.22 3.91
N PHE A 39 -22.68 -0.41 3.20
CA PHE A 39 -22.67 -1.17 1.94
C PHE A 39 -23.06 -2.63 2.15
N GLN A 40 -22.62 -3.25 3.25
CA GLN A 40 -22.92 -4.65 3.55
C GLN A 40 -24.41 -4.86 3.91
N LYS A 41 -24.99 -3.99 4.75
CA LYS A 41 -26.41 -4.09 5.15
C LYS A 41 -27.37 -3.77 4.01
N PHE A 42 -27.04 -2.78 3.21
CA PHE A 42 -27.91 -2.30 2.13
C PHE A 42 -27.48 -2.79 0.74
N TRP A 43 -26.71 -3.89 0.69
CA TRP A 43 -26.18 -4.42 -0.56
C TRP A 43 -27.25 -4.67 -1.62
N ASN A 44 -28.40 -5.16 -1.23
CA ASN A 44 -29.55 -5.41 -2.13
C ASN A 44 -30.05 -4.13 -2.83
N ILE A 45 -29.79 -2.97 -2.23
CA ILE A 45 -30.21 -1.65 -2.78
C ILE A 45 -29.05 -1.02 -3.56
N VAL A 46 -27.86 -0.95 -2.95
CA VAL A 46 -26.73 -0.19 -3.51
C VAL A 46 -25.76 -1.05 -4.32
N GLY A 47 -25.84 -2.36 -4.22
CA GLY A 47 -24.83 -3.28 -4.79
C GLY A 47 -24.64 -3.12 -6.29
N GLN A 48 -25.73 -3.01 -7.06
CA GLN A 48 -25.64 -2.82 -8.50
C GLN A 48 -24.95 -1.50 -8.87
N LEU A 49 -25.24 -0.42 -8.15
CA LEU A 49 -24.58 0.88 -8.36
C LEU A 49 -23.09 0.79 -8.04
N VAL A 50 -22.74 0.15 -6.92
CA VAL A 50 -21.34 -0.03 -6.50
C VAL A 50 -20.56 -0.86 -7.52
N THR A 51 -21.11 -1.99 -7.97
CA THR A 51 -20.42 -2.88 -8.94
C THR A 51 -20.22 -2.17 -10.27
N THR A 52 -21.25 -1.47 -10.77
CA THR A 52 -21.15 -0.69 -12.01
C THR A 52 -20.10 0.41 -11.90
N HIS A 53 -20.10 1.15 -10.80
CA HIS A 53 -19.12 2.22 -10.56
C HIS A 53 -17.68 1.66 -10.52
N VAL A 54 -17.42 0.60 -9.75
CA VAL A 54 -16.10 -0.02 -9.65
C VAL A 54 -15.64 -0.57 -11.02
N LYS A 55 -16.52 -1.29 -11.75
CA LYS A 55 -16.18 -1.78 -13.09
C LYS A 55 -15.81 -0.67 -14.06
N ASN A 56 -16.55 0.44 -14.04
CA ASN A 56 -16.26 1.61 -14.89
C ASN A 56 -14.89 2.21 -14.59
N LEU A 57 -14.48 2.27 -13.32
CA LEU A 57 -13.15 2.74 -12.92
C LEU A 57 -12.04 1.79 -13.43
N PHE A 58 -12.23 0.49 -13.29
CA PHE A 58 -11.27 -0.48 -13.84
C PHE A 58 -11.21 -0.42 -15.38
N LYS A 59 -12.32 -0.16 -16.06
CA LYS A 59 -12.38 -0.01 -17.52
C LYS A 59 -11.74 1.28 -17.99
N SER A 60 -12.02 2.41 -17.35
CA SER A 60 -11.48 3.73 -17.72
C SER A 60 -10.02 3.92 -17.33
N LYS A 61 -9.51 3.13 -16.38
CA LYS A 61 -8.17 3.26 -15.76
C LYS A 61 -7.93 4.63 -15.10
N LYS A 62 -9.00 5.31 -14.72
CA LYS A 62 -8.95 6.64 -14.10
C LYS A 62 -9.83 6.68 -12.86
N ILE A 63 -9.38 7.41 -11.86
CA ILE A 63 -10.16 7.71 -10.67
C ILE A 63 -11.19 8.78 -11.00
N SER A 64 -12.43 8.54 -10.58
CA SER A 64 -13.51 9.53 -10.70
C SER A 64 -13.30 10.69 -9.72
N GLU A 65 -13.80 11.87 -10.08
CA GLU A 65 -13.63 13.12 -9.30
C GLU A 65 -14.12 12.95 -7.86
N ASP A 66 -15.26 12.25 -7.67
CA ASP A 66 -15.83 12.01 -6.35
C ASP A 66 -14.95 11.19 -5.40
N LEU A 67 -13.95 10.45 -5.93
CA LEU A 67 -13.01 9.63 -5.14
C LEU A 67 -11.67 10.31 -4.88
N LYS A 68 -11.39 11.46 -5.48
CA LYS A 68 -10.08 12.14 -5.35
C LYS A 68 -9.87 12.76 -3.98
N ASP A 69 -10.92 13.23 -3.34
CA ASP A 69 -10.86 13.92 -2.05
C ASP A 69 -10.58 12.97 -0.90
N ASN A 70 -9.53 13.27 -0.14
CA ASN A 70 -9.11 12.46 1.00
C ASN A 70 -8.85 13.31 2.22
N LEU A 71 -9.14 12.74 3.38
CA LEU A 71 -8.93 13.37 4.66
C LEU A 71 -7.76 12.72 5.40
N ILE A 72 -6.88 13.53 5.96
CA ILE A 72 -5.80 13.08 6.83
C ILE A 72 -6.19 13.34 8.28
N CYS A 73 -6.21 12.28 9.08
CA CYS A 73 -6.34 12.36 10.52
C CYS A 73 -4.96 12.20 11.17
N LEU A 74 -4.61 13.11 12.07
CA LEU A 74 -3.34 13.08 12.79
C LEU A 74 -3.49 12.26 14.08
N VAL A 75 -2.86 11.08 14.13
CA VAL A 75 -2.90 10.17 15.27
C VAL A 75 -1.61 10.27 16.06
N PRO A 76 -1.65 10.57 17.39
CA PRO A 76 -0.48 10.62 18.25
C PRO A 76 0.34 9.34 18.24
N LYS A 77 1.67 9.45 18.18
CA LYS A 77 2.60 8.33 18.38
C LYS A 77 3.01 8.16 19.83
N VAL A 78 2.98 9.25 20.58
CA VAL A 78 3.42 9.35 21.99
C VAL A 78 2.38 10.09 22.82
N ALA A 79 2.41 9.93 24.14
CA ALA A 79 1.43 10.55 25.03
C ALA A 79 1.62 12.08 25.19
N LYS A 80 2.87 12.56 25.18
CA LYS A 80 3.18 13.99 25.22
C LYS A 80 3.70 14.43 23.86
N LEU A 81 2.98 15.35 23.24
CA LEU A 81 3.24 15.84 21.89
C LEU A 81 3.88 17.22 21.96
N GLU A 82 5.03 17.37 21.34
CA GLU A 82 5.77 18.64 21.26
C GLU A 82 5.94 19.09 19.81
N THR A 83 5.93 18.13 18.86
CA THR A 83 6.19 18.42 17.45
C THR A 83 5.22 17.66 16.54
N ILE A 84 5.00 18.17 15.32
CA ILE A 84 4.15 17.55 14.30
C ILE A 84 4.68 16.18 13.84
N GLN A 85 5.98 15.92 13.93
CA GLN A 85 6.61 14.65 13.57
C GLN A 85 6.17 13.49 14.48
N GLN A 86 5.63 13.79 15.66
CA GLN A 86 5.12 12.82 16.62
C GLN A 86 3.70 12.35 16.29
N PHE A 87 3.12 12.84 15.21
CA PHE A 87 1.86 12.32 14.68
C PHE A 87 2.08 11.33 13.53
N ARG A 88 1.11 10.41 13.37
CA ARG A 88 0.96 9.56 12.18
C ARG A 88 -0.16 10.15 11.31
N PRO A 89 0.12 10.54 10.07
CA PRO A 89 -0.93 10.97 9.16
C PRO A 89 -1.67 9.74 8.62
N ILE A 90 -2.85 9.47 9.12
CA ILE A 90 -3.70 8.37 8.65
C ILE A 90 -4.67 8.89 7.62
N SER A 91 -4.62 8.33 6.41
CA SER A 91 -5.53 8.70 5.31
C SER A 91 -6.88 8.02 5.47
N LEU A 92 -7.94 8.84 5.58
CA LEU A 92 -9.33 8.42 5.64
C LEU A 92 -9.95 8.52 4.25
N ARG A 93 -10.10 7.37 3.60
CA ARG A 93 -10.61 7.25 2.23
C ARG A 93 -11.99 6.63 2.20
N LYS A 94 -12.78 6.97 1.19
CA LYS A 94 -14.09 6.36 0.94
C LYS A 94 -13.98 4.83 0.86
N THR A 95 -15.00 4.14 1.33
CA THR A 95 -15.05 2.67 1.33
C THR A 95 -14.88 2.09 -0.08
N ILE A 96 -15.48 2.72 -1.09
CA ILE A 96 -15.34 2.32 -2.49
C ILE A 96 -13.88 2.42 -2.95
N TYR A 97 -13.19 3.51 -2.63
CA TYR A 97 -11.76 3.66 -2.93
C TYR A 97 -10.91 2.53 -2.33
N LYS A 98 -11.14 2.22 -1.05
CA LYS A 98 -10.47 1.10 -0.37
C LYS A 98 -10.78 -0.25 -1.00
N ALA A 99 -12.00 -0.42 -1.54
CA ALA A 99 -12.38 -1.66 -2.23
C ALA A 99 -11.55 -1.85 -3.51
N ILE A 100 -11.36 -0.78 -4.28
CA ILE A 100 -10.59 -0.84 -5.52
C ILE A 100 -9.12 -1.20 -5.22
N THR A 101 -8.47 -0.48 -4.29
CA THR A 101 -7.08 -0.76 -3.91
C THR A 101 -6.93 -2.15 -3.28
N LYS A 102 -7.95 -2.64 -2.58
CA LYS A 102 -7.96 -3.99 -2.05
C LYS A 102 -8.13 -5.06 -3.15
N ILE A 103 -8.93 -4.82 -4.18
CA ILE A 103 -9.03 -5.72 -5.35
C ILE A 103 -7.66 -5.81 -6.04
N LEU A 104 -7.01 -4.66 -6.30
CA LEU A 104 -5.67 -4.64 -6.86
C LEU A 104 -4.69 -5.47 -6.02
N PHE A 105 -4.68 -5.26 -4.71
CA PHE A 105 -3.86 -6.05 -3.81
C PHE A 105 -4.18 -7.55 -3.85
N LEU A 106 -5.46 -7.92 -3.77
CA LEU A 106 -5.87 -9.34 -3.74
C LEU A 106 -5.46 -10.09 -5.01
N ARG A 107 -5.39 -9.41 -6.15
CA ARG A 107 -4.92 -9.97 -7.40
C ARG A 107 -3.39 -10.11 -7.46
N ILE A 108 -2.64 -9.23 -6.81
CA ILE A 108 -1.17 -9.33 -6.72
C ILE A 108 -0.75 -10.38 -5.67
N LYS A 109 -1.54 -10.51 -4.61
CA LYS A 109 -1.21 -11.31 -3.43
C LYS A 109 -0.70 -12.73 -3.73
N PRO A 110 -1.29 -13.52 -4.65
CA PRO A 110 -0.82 -14.87 -4.95
C PRO A 110 0.61 -14.93 -5.54
N TYR A 111 1.09 -13.83 -6.10
CA TYR A 111 2.38 -13.74 -6.77
C TYR A 111 3.49 -13.10 -5.91
N LEU A 112 3.15 -12.68 -4.68
CA LEU A 112 4.12 -12.00 -3.80
C LEU A 112 5.31 -12.89 -3.45
N ASP A 113 5.10 -14.18 -3.28
CA ASP A 113 6.19 -15.12 -2.96
C ASP A 113 7.19 -15.27 -4.11
N ASP A 114 6.74 -15.14 -5.36
CA ASP A 114 7.58 -15.19 -6.55
C ASP A 114 8.27 -13.84 -6.84
N LEU A 115 7.61 -12.73 -6.48
CA LEU A 115 8.12 -11.38 -6.73
C LEU A 115 9.13 -10.91 -5.69
N ILE A 116 9.07 -11.47 -4.49
CA ILE A 116 9.79 -10.94 -3.32
C ILE A 116 10.76 -11.98 -2.78
N HIS A 117 12.02 -11.58 -2.67
CA HIS A 117 13.10 -12.45 -2.19
C HIS A 117 12.76 -13.08 -0.83
N PRO A 118 13.14 -14.36 -0.57
CA PRO A 118 12.81 -15.09 0.65
C PRO A 118 13.19 -14.38 1.96
N PHE A 119 14.22 -13.54 1.96
CA PHE A 119 14.65 -12.79 3.16
C PHE A 119 13.75 -11.60 3.51
N GLN A 120 12.84 -11.17 2.64
CA GLN A 120 11.84 -10.15 2.96
C GLN A 120 10.59 -10.81 3.55
N ALA A 121 10.44 -10.77 4.87
CA ALA A 121 9.30 -11.39 5.56
C ALA A 121 8.17 -10.41 5.91
N SER A 122 8.43 -9.12 5.88
CA SER A 122 7.44 -8.12 6.31
C SER A 122 6.25 -8.07 5.36
N LEU A 123 5.04 -8.24 5.91
CA LEU A 123 3.76 -8.16 5.18
C LEU A 123 3.53 -9.23 4.09
N ILE A 124 4.37 -10.22 3.98
CA ILE A 124 4.16 -11.38 3.11
C ILE A 124 3.41 -12.44 3.92
N PRO A 125 2.19 -12.87 3.49
CA PRO A 125 1.32 -13.68 4.32
C PRO A 125 1.88 -15.04 4.73
N SER A 126 2.73 -15.63 3.90
CA SER A 126 3.36 -16.95 4.10
C SER A 126 4.59 -16.91 5.03
N ARG A 127 5.11 -15.71 5.38
CA ARG A 127 6.41 -15.53 6.05
C ARG A 127 6.27 -14.95 7.46
N LYS A 128 7.19 -15.34 8.35
CA LYS A 128 7.22 -14.88 9.73
C LYS A 128 8.41 -13.94 9.96
N ALA A 129 8.16 -12.78 10.55
CA ALA A 129 9.21 -11.82 10.91
C ALA A 129 10.20 -12.39 11.94
N SER A 130 9.78 -13.38 12.75
CA SER A 130 10.66 -14.12 13.69
C SER A 130 11.83 -14.79 13.01
N ASP A 131 11.63 -15.30 11.79
CA ASP A 131 12.68 -16.06 11.08
C ASP A 131 13.82 -15.13 10.66
N ASN A 132 13.49 -13.92 10.19
CA ASN A 132 14.47 -12.88 9.88
C ASN A 132 15.21 -12.38 11.14
N PHE A 133 14.52 -12.33 12.28
CA PHE A 133 15.16 -11.96 13.54
C PHE A 133 16.19 -13.01 13.98
N ILE A 134 15.86 -14.30 13.87
CA ILE A 134 16.78 -15.40 14.17
C ILE A 134 17.99 -15.34 13.24
N LEU A 135 17.75 -15.20 11.92
CA LEU A 135 18.82 -15.09 10.93
C LEU A 135 19.77 -13.91 11.23
N ALA A 136 19.21 -12.73 11.51
CA ALA A 136 20.02 -11.56 11.87
C ALA A 136 20.86 -11.79 13.14
N LYS A 137 20.29 -12.46 14.14
CA LYS A 137 20.99 -12.82 15.37
C LYS A 137 22.15 -13.78 15.11
N GLU A 138 21.95 -14.81 14.29
CA GLU A 138 22.98 -15.77 13.88
C GLU A 138 24.13 -15.08 13.11
N VAL A 139 23.80 -14.19 12.17
CA VAL A 139 24.80 -13.43 11.42
C VAL A 139 25.64 -12.56 12.37
N ILE A 140 25.00 -11.79 13.28
CA ILE A 140 25.70 -10.95 14.26
C ILE A 140 26.58 -11.82 15.18
N HIS A 141 26.07 -12.96 15.63
CA HIS A 141 26.85 -13.89 16.46
C HIS A 141 28.09 -14.41 15.71
N THR A 142 27.91 -14.88 14.48
CA THR A 142 29.02 -15.33 13.62
C THR A 142 30.07 -14.23 13.41
N MET A 143 29.60 -12.97 13.18
CA MET A 143 30.53 -11.84 13.08
C MET A 143 31.31 -11.60 14.36
N SER A 144 30.68 -11.74 15.53
CA SER A 144 31.33 -11.49 16.85
C SER A 144 32.41 -12.50 17.22
N ILE A 145 32.30 -13.74 16.74
CA ILE A 145 33.27 -14.82 17.01
C ILE A 145 34.27 -15.04 15.86
N SER A 146 34.14 -14.29 14.76
CA SER A 146 34.99 -14.43 13.58
C SER A 146 36.41 -13.96 13.87
N ASN A 147 37.38 -14.86 13.64
CA ASN A 147 38.84 -14.59 13.70
C ASN A 147 39.37 -14.16 12.31
N SER A 148 38.54 -13.75 11.39
CA SER A 148 38.95 -13.31 10.05
C SER A 148 39.88 -12.10 10.12
N LYS A 149 40.95 -12.09 9.34
CA LYS A 149 41.84 -10.93 9.18
C LYS A 149 41.16 -9.78 8.47
N LYS A 150 40.07 -10.04 7.70
CA LYS A 150 39.20 -9.04 7.08
C LYS A 150 38.08 -8.72 8.08
N GLY A 151 37.94 -7.47 8.46
CA GLY A 151 36.84 -7.02 9.30
C GLY A 151 35.48 -7.28 8.63
N LEU A 152 34.46 -7.55 9.45
CA LEU A 152 33.07 -7.70 9.00
C LEU A 152 32.26 -6.49 9.48
N MET A 153 31.35 -5.98 8.65
CA MET A 153 30.51 -4.85 8.96
C MET A 153 29.04 -5.20 8.71
N ALA A 154 28.17 -4.93 9.67
CA ALA A 154 26.72 -4.99 9.49
C ALA A 154 26.16 -3.58 9.38
N LEU A 155 25.40 -3.31 8.29
CA LEU A 155 24.75 -2.02 8.06
C LEU A 155 23.24 -2.17 8.27
N LYS A 156 22.67 -1.42 9.26
CA LYS A 156 21.25 -1.32 9.46
C LYS A 156 20.71 -0.04 8.82
N ILE A 157 19.84 -0.19 7.83
CA ILE A 157 19.19 0.94 7.16
C ILE A 157 17.77 1.09 7.69
N ASP A 158 17.40 2.30 8.16
CA ASP A 158 16.04 2.65 8.54
C ASP A 158 15.52 3.74 7.61
N LEU A 159 14.37 3.47 6.99
CA LEU A 159 13.73 4.37 6.03
C LEU A 159 12.72 5.27 6.76
N GLU A 160 13.16 6.46 7.19
CA GLU A 160 12.28 7.43 7.84
C GLU A 160 11.15 7.88 6.91
N LYS A 161 9.89 7.78 7.39
CA LYS A 161 8.69 8.19 6.64
C LYS A 161 8.61 7.58 5.23
N ALA A 162 8.95 6.30 5.11
CA ALA A 162 9.10 5.63 3.82
C ALA A 162 7.90 5.83 2.89
N LEU A 163 6.65 5.69 3.40
CA LEU A 163 5.43 5.88 2.60
C LEU A 163 5.28 7.31 2.08
N ASP A 164 5.66 8.32 2.87
CA ASP A 164 5.47 9.74 2.54
C ASP A 164 6.52 10.27 1.56
N ARG A 165 7.68 9.59 1.47
CA ARG A 165 8.84 10.02 0.68
C ARG A 165 9.00 9.34 -0.68
N LEU A 166 8.20 8.33 -0.99
CA LEU A 166 8.27 7.64 -2.28
C LEU A 166 7.95 8.58 -3.44
N GLU A 167 8.89 8.74 -4.35
CA GLU A 167 8.70 9.52 -5.57
C GLU A 167 7.81 8.73 -6.55
N TRP A 168 6.83 9.39 -7.16
CA TRP A 168 5.88 8.73 -8.06
C TRP A 168 6.53 8.18 -9.33
N GLY A 169 7.56 8.89 -9.86
CA GLY A 169 8.35 8.39 -10.97
C GLY A 169 9.08 7.09 -10.65
N PHE A 170 9.61 6.99 -9.41
CA PHE A 170 10.24 5.77 -8.93
C PHE A 170 9.22 4.63 -8.78
N ILE A 171 8.04 4.87 -8.20
CA ILE A 171 6.98 3.86 -8.11
C ILE A 171 6.61 3.33 -9.49
N LYS A 172 6.42 4.21 -10.48
CA LYS A 172 6.13 3.82 -11.86
C LYS A 172 7.22 2.91 -12.42
N HIS A 173 8.49 3.31 -12.27
CA HIS A 173 9.64 2.51 -12.71
C HIS A 173 9.65 1.12 -12.06
N ILE A 174 9.39 1.02 -10.77
CA ILE A 174 9.32 -0.26 -10.05
C ILE A 174 8.22 -1.16 -10.61
N LEU A 175 7.03 -0.63 -10.86
CA LEU A 175 5.94 -1.40 -11.45
C LEU A 175 6.28 -1.90 -12.86
N GLU A 176 6.99 -1.09 -13.66
CA GLU A 176 7.51 -1.48 -14.97
C GLU A 176 8.59 -2.56 -14.85
N PHE A 177 9.53 -2.42 -13.91
CA PHE A 177 10.59 -3.40 -13.64
C PHE A 177 10.02 -4.78 -13.30
N PHE A 178 8.99 -4.85 -12.45
CA PHE A 178 8.31 -6.09 -12.11
C PHE A 178 7.30 -6.55 -13.19
N SER A 179 7.34 -5.95 -14.39
CA SER A 179 6.53 -6.34 -15.56
C SER A 179 5.02 -6.31 -15.30
N PHE A 180 4.54 -5.34 -14.49
CA PHE A 180 3.11 -5.12 -14.35
C PHE A 180 2.47 -4.65 -15.65
N PRO A 181 1.22 -5.06 -15.99
CA PRO A 181 0.54 -4.60 -17.19
C PRO A 181 0.42 -3.09 -17.23
N SER A 182 0.59 -2.48 -18.41
CA SER A 182 0.53 -1.02 -18.58
C SER A 182 -0.78 -0.40 -18.07
N ASP A 183 -1.89 -1.10 -18.21
CA ASP A 183 -3.20 -0.68 -17.71
C ASP A 183 -3.30 -0.68 -16.18
N TRP A 184 -2.61 -1.62 -15.53
CA TRP A 184 -2.48 -1.65 -14.09
C TRP A 184 -1.63 -0.50 -13.58
N ILE A 185 -0.50 -0.27 -14.24
CA ILE A 185 0.37 0.87 -13.92
C ILE A 185 -0.40 2.18 -14.04
N LYS A 186 -1.15 2.39 -15.14
CA LYS A 186 -2.00 3.58 -15.33
C LYS A 186 -3.01 3.73 -14.19
N LEU A 187 -3.69 2.65 -13.82
CA LEU A 187 -4.68 2.67 -12.75
C LEU A 187 -4.06 2.99 -11.40
N ILE A 188 -2.98 2.29 -11.01
CA ILE A 188 -2.26 2.55 -9.76
C ILE A 188 -1.73 3.99 -9.74
N MET A 189 -1.10 4.45 -10.79
CA MET A 189 -0.59 5.83 -10.87
C MET A 189 -1.72 6.85 -10.76
N SER A 190 -2.87 6.64 -11.43
CA SER A 190 -4.04 7.48 -11.25
C SER A 190 -4.50 7.57 -9.80
N TYR A 191 -4.42 6.46 -9.04
CA TYR A 191 -4.74 6.43 -7.62
C TYR A 191 -3.84 7.29 -6.75
N ILE A 192 -2.53 7.24 -6.99
CA ILE A 192 -1.57 7.94 -6.14
C ILE A 192 -1.36 9.39 -6.54
N THR A 193 -1.48 9.75 -7.84
CA THR A 193 -1.11 11.09 -8.32
C THR A 193 -2.27 12.08 -8.39
N THR A 194 -3.52 11.62 -8.44
CA THR A 194 -4.68 12.53 -8.66
C THR A 194 -5.44 12.90 -7.39
N SER A 195 -4.98 12.46 -6.24
CA SER A 195 -5.68 12.70 -4.97
C SER A 195 -5.41 14.10 -4.41
N SER A 196 -6.45 14.77 -3.95
CA SER A 196 -6.38 15.96 -3.11
C SER A 196 -6.45 15.58 -1.63
N LEU A 197 -5.73 16.29 -0.79
CA LEU A 197 -5.61 16.02 0.64
C LEU A 197 -6.08 17.20 1.46
N SER A 198 -6.84 16.96 2.51
CA SER A 198 -7.17 17.94 3.55
C SER A 198 -6.82 17.34 4.91
N VAL A 199 -6.33 18.17 5.83
CA VAL A 199 -6.04 17.73 7.19
C VAL A 199 -7.22 18.03 8.09
N LEU A 200 -7.58 17.08 8.95
CA LEU A 200 -8.59 17.25 10.00
C LEU A 200 -7.89 17.70 11.28
N VAL A 201 -8.24 18.88 11.77
CA VAL A 201 -7.72 19.45 13.03
C VAL A 201 -8.90 19.87 13.90
N ASN A 202 -9.02 19.31 15.10
CA ASN A 202 -10.10 19.61 16.05
C ASN A 202 -11.52 19.51 15.47
N GLY A 203 -11.74 18.58 14.54
CA GLY A 203 -13.04 18.39 13.88
C GLY A 203 -13.26 19.27 12.65
N GLU A 204 -12.37 20.22 12.37
CA GLU A 204 -12.45 21.09 11.20
C GLU A 204 -11.55 20.62 10.06
N ARG A 205 -12.06 20.69 8.84
CA ARG A 205 -11.33 20.38 7.63
C ARG A 205 -10.56 21.62 7.16
N LEU A 206 -9.24 21.53 7.09
CA LEU A 206 -8.40 22.57 6.50
C LEU A 206 -8.50 22.56 4.97
N ASN A 207 -8.00 23.63 4.33
CA ASN A 207 -7.92 23.74 2.89
C ASN A 207 -7.16 22.56 2.29
N TYR A 208 -7.59 22.12 1.10
CA TYR A 208 -6.94 21.04 0.40
C TYR A 208 -5.59 21.47 -0.18
N PHE A 209 -4.71 20.49 -0.33
CA PHE A 209 -3.46 20.61 -1.06
C PHE A 209 -3.24 19.38 -1.94
N LEU A 210 -2.41 19.54 -2.97
CA LEU A 210 -2.03 18.45 -3.87
C LEU A 210 -0.63 17.95 -3.46
N PRO A 211 -0.48 16.68 -3.12
CA PRO A 211 0.83 16.10 -2.86
C PRO A 211 1.64 15.99 -4.18
N SER A 212 2.95 15.99 -4.08
CA SER A 212 3.86 15.77 -5.22
C SER A 212 4.57 14.42 -5.16
N ARG A 213 4.43 13.69 -4.07
CA ARG A 213 5.02 12.36 -3.81
C ARG A 213 4.30 11.64 -2.68
N GLY A 214 4.72 10.42 -2.40
CA GLY A 214 4.21 9.61 -1.31
C GLY A 214 3.00 8.77 -1.68
N ILE A 215 2.72 7.80 -0.82
CA ILE A 215 1.55 6.91 -0.87
C ILE A 215 0.86 6.86 0.49
N TRP A 216 -0.35 6.37 0.51
CA TRP A 216 -1.29 6.63 1.60
C TRP A 216 -1.14 5.65 2.76
N GLN A 217 -0.89 6.16 3.96
CA GLN A 217 -0.90 5.36 5.17
C GLN A 217 -2.33 4.94 5.52
N GLY A 218 -2.57 3.61 5.57
CA GLY A 218 -3.89 3.01 5.83
C GLY A 218 -4.62 2.49 4.58
N ASP A 219 -4.06 2.72 3.38
CA ASP A 219 -4.56 2.11 2.15
C ASP A 219 -4.13 0.65 2.03
N PRO A 220 -5.00 -0.27 1.54
CA PRO A 220 -4.66 -1.69 1.38
C PRO A 220 -3.48 -1.99 0.45
N LEU A 221 -3.26 -1.19 -0.60
CA LEU A 221 -2.22 -1.42 -1.60
C LEU A 221 -0.86 -0.82 -1.21
N SER A 222 -0.85 0.29 -0.46
CA SER A 222 0.37 1.04 -0.13
C SER A 222 1.49 0.23 0.49
N PRO A 223 1.23 -0.68 1.46
CA PRO A 223 2.30 -1.52 2.03
C PRO A 223 3.00 -2.38 0.99
N TYR A 224 2.27 -2.86 -0.02
CA TYR A 224 2.81 -3.76 -1.05
C TYR A 224 3.61 -3.00 -2.10
N ILE A 225 3.20 -1.78 -2.45
CA ILE A 225 4.03 -0.87 -3.26
C ILE A 225 5.36 -0.62 -2.56
N LEU A 226 5.35 -0.33 -1.24
CA LEU A 226 6.58 -0.13 -0.47
C LEU A 226 7.47 -1.38 -0.45
N ILE A 227 6.88 -2.58 -0.33
CA ILE A 227 7.63 -3.84 -0.37
C ILE A 227 8.31 -4.01 -1.73
N LEU A 228 7.62 -3.80 -2.83
CA LEU A 228 8.21 -3.85 -4.18
C LEU A 228 9.36 -2.85 -4.32
N CYS A 229 9.22 -1.63 -3.78
CA CYS A 229 10.29 -0.64 -3.77
C CYS A 229 11.52 -1.09 -2.95
N LYS A 230 11.29 -1.75 -1.81
CA LYS A 230 12.38 -2.32 -0.99
C LYS A 230 13.05 -3.50 -1.68
N GLU A 231 12.28 -4.34 -2.37
CA GLU A 231 12.79 -5.48 -3.12
C GLU A 231 13.71 -5.02 -4.25
N TYR A 232 13.34 -3.97 -4.96
CA TYR A 232 14.21 -3.39 -5.97
C TYR A 232 15.53 -2.87 -5.39
N LEU A 233 15.49 -2.23 -4.21
CA LEU A 233 16.72 -1.82 -3.51
C LEU A 233 17.59 -3.03 -3.15
N ALA A 234 16.99 -4.11 -2.65
CA ALA A 234 17.71 -5.35 -2.35
C ALA A 234 18.35 -5.95 -3.61
N HIS A 235 17.63 -5.94 -4.74
CA HIS A 235 18.13 -6.39 -6.03
C HIS A 235 19.32 -5.56 -6.53
N LEU A 236 19.25 -4.22 -6.40
CA LEU A 236 20.38 -3.36 -6.74
C LEU A 236 21.62 -3.65 -5.88
N ILE A 237 21.44 -3.83 -4.57
CA ILE A 237 22.55 -4.17 -3.68
C ILE A 237 23.17 -5.53 -4.05
N HIS A 238 22.33 -6.51 -4.39
CA HIS A 238 22.81 -7.85 -4.77
C HIS A 238 23.65 -7.79 -6.05
N ASN A 239 23.20 -7.06 -7.06
CA ASN A 239 23.91 -6.91 -8.34
C ASN A 239 25.27 -6.17 -8.22
N GLU A 240 25.46 -5.35 -7.17
CA GLU A 240 26.74 -4.66 -6.93
C GLU A 240 27.73 -5.51 -6.14
N VAL A 241 27.29 -6.63 -5.57
CA VAL A 241 28.11 -7.53 -4.74
C VAL A 241 28.63 -8.73 -5.53
N GLU A 242 27.97 -9.10 -6.63
CA GLU A 242 28.43 -10.12 -7.58
C GLU A 242 29.51 -9.55 -8.53
#